data_5679fa5fe9192a199eba1971792aa2de
#
_entry.id   5679fa5fe9192a199eba1971792aa2de
#
_cell.length_a   1.000
_cell.length_b   1.000
_cell.length_c   1.000
_cell.angle_alpha   90.00
_cell.angle_beta   90.00
_cell.angle_gamma   90.00
#
_symmetry.space_group_name_H-M   'P 1'
#
loop_
_entity.id
_entity.type
_entity.pdbx_description
1 polymer ?
#
loop_
_entity_poly.entity_id
_entity_poly.type
_entity_poly.pdbx_seq_one_letter_code
_entity_poly.pdbx_strand_id
1 'polypeptide(L)'
;MKADALIRLILLGNHSLEEFAALLARISLGVFFAISGGNKLFFASHYKEMYETIAGAGIPFPHVMTYFVSSVEFVCGCLLIIGLFSSLCCVAFIIDMIVAITTVQLATIKAHSFIDWLDDFLYLPEVMYIIIFLWLISSGPGRLSVDHWIAVRSGLLDGVSPGQPDTQTVGRRA
;
A
#
# COMPACT_ATOMS: atom_id res chain seq x y z
N MET A 1 7.13 -17.73 33.83
CA MET A 1 6.32 -18.06 32.64
C MET A 1 5.45 -16.90 32.13
N LYS A 2 4.61 -16.24 32.93
CA LYS A 2 3.77 -15.12 32.43
C LYS A 2 4.57 -13.83 32.16
N ALA A 3 5.56 -13.51 32.97
CA ALA A 3 6.38 -12.31 32.80
C ALA A 3 7.27 -12.39 31.53
N ASP A 4 7.87 -13.53 31.27
CA ASP A 4 8.71 -13.72 30.07
C ASP A 4 7.88 -13.66 28.78
N ALA A 5 6.65 -14.16 28.79
CA ALA A 5 5.72 -14.04 27.66
C ALA A 5 5.31 -12.60 27.41
N LEU A 6 5.08 -11.82 28.47
CA LEU A 6 4.76 -10.40 28.37
C LEU A 6 5.94 -9.58 27.86
N ILE A 7 7.14 -9.85 28.36
CA ILE A 7 8.38 -9.21 27.91
C ILE A 7 8.64 -9.53 26.44
N ARG A 8 8.46 -10.76 26.02
CA ARG A 8 8.59 -11.15 24.60
C ARG A 8 7.57 -10.44 23.73
N LEU A 9 6.31 -10.35 24.15
CA LEU A 9 5.26 -9.65 23.43
C LEU A 9 5.58 -8.16 23.28
N ILE A 10 6.10 -7.51 24.32
CA ILE A 10 6.45 -6.09 24.29
C ILE A 10 7.68 -5.81 23.44
N LEU A 11 8.71 -6.66 23.51
CA LEU A 11 9.99 -6.42 22.83
C LEU A 11 10.03 -6.96 21.40
N LEU A 12 9.35 -8.06 21.10
CA LEU A 12 9.42 -8.75 19.80
C LEU A 12 8.12 -8.66 19.00
N GLY A 13 7.06 -8.10 19.58
CA GLY A 13 5.74 -8.09 18.95
C GLY A 13 5.11 -9.50 18.88
N ASN A 14 4.02 -9.59 18.12
CA ASN A 14 3.31 -10.85 17.88
C ASN A 14 2.98 -10.98 16.39
N HIS A 15 3.47 -12.01 15.76
CA HIS A 15 3.28 -12.27 14.34
C HIS A 15 1.78 -12.36 13.95
N SER A 16 0.95 -12.91 14.82
CA SER A 16 -0.51 -12.96 14.58
C SER A 16 -1.15 -11.58 14.58
N LEU A 17 -0.65 -10.65 15.40
CA LEU A 17 -1.10 -9.25 15.39
C LEU A 17 -0.63 -8.51 14.14
N GLU A 18 0.55 -8.82 13.64
CA GLU A 18 1.07 -8.25 12.39
C GLU A 18 0.21 -8.67 11.20
N GLU A 19 -0.13 -9.95 11.07
CA GLU A 19 -1.03 -10.45 10.03
C GLU A 19 -2.42 -9.79 10.10
N PHE A 20 -2.95 -9.62 11.31
CA PHE A 20 -4.24 -8.95 11.53
C PHE A 20 -4.17 -7.46 11.19
N ALA A 21 -3.12 -6.77 11.59
CA ALA A 21 -2.92 -5.35 11.29
C ALA A 21 -2.77 -5.12 9.77
N ALA A 22 -2.03 -6.00 9.07
CA ALA A 22 -1.89 -5.94 7.62
C ALA A 22 -3.24 -6.17 6.91
N LEU A 23 -4.04 -7.13 7.38
CA LEU A 23 -5.39 -7.36 6.86
C LEU A 23 -6.29 -6.13 7.07
N LEU A 24 -6.28 -5.55 8.26
CA LEU A 24 -7.08 -4.37 8.58
C LEU A 24 -6.67 -3.17 7.72
N ALA A 25 -5.37 -2.90 7.61
CA ALA A 25 -4.85 -1.82 6.77
C ALA A 25 -5.24 -2.02 5.30
N ARG A 26 -5.09 -3.25 4.78
CA ARG A 26 -5.46 -3.61 3.41
C ARG A 26 -6.93 -3.37 3.12
N ILE A 27 -7.83 -3.85 3.99
CA ILE A 27 -9.27 -3.67 3.82
C ILE A 27 -9.64 -2.19 3.94
N SER A 28 -9.12 -1.48 4.94
CA SER A 28 -9.44 -0.07 5.17
C SER A 28 -9.00 0.82 4.00
N LEU A 29 -7.77 0.65 3.51
CA LEU A 29 -7.28 1.40 2.36
C LEU A 29 -8.00 0.99 1.08
N GLY A 30 -8.25 -0.30 0.88
CA GLY A 30 -9.00 -0.80 -0.26
C GLY A 30 -10.40 -0.18 -0.33
N VAL A 31 -11.13 -0.15 0.78
CA VAL A 31 -12.46 0.48 0.87
C VAL A 31 -12.37 1.99 0.63
N PHE A 32 -11.39 2.66 1.24
CA PHE A 32 -11.19 4.10 1.05
C PHE A 32 -10.98 4.46 -0.43
N PHE A 33 -10.05 3.79 -1.12
CA PHE A 33 -9.76 4.07 -2.52
C PHE A 33 -10.88 3.60 -3.46
N ALA A 34 -11.56 2.49 -3.17
CA ALA A 34 -12.72 2.06 -3.95
C ALA A 34 -13.86 3.08 -3.87
N ILE A 35 -14.15 3.62 -2.69
CA ILE A 35 -15.16 4.69 -2.53
C ILE A 35 -14.69 5.98 -3.21
N SER A 36 -13.44 6.40 -3.01
CA SER A 36 -12.87 7.61 -3.62
C SER A 36 -12.93 7.56 -5.15
N GLY A 37 -12.39 6.49 -5.74
CA GLY A 37 -12.43 6.30 -7.19
C GLY A 37 -13.85 6.14 -7.73
N GLY A 38 -14.70 5.38 -7.04
CA GLY A 38 -16.11 5.22 -7.40
C GLY A 38 -16.87 6.54 -7.39
N ASN A 39 -16.68 7.38 -6.37
CA ASN A 39 -17.31 8.71 -6.32
C ASN A 39 -16.90 9.58 -7.52
N LYS A 40 -15.61 9.56 -7.88
CA LYS A 40 -15.10 10.32 -9.03
C LYS A 40 -15.61 9.79 -10.38
N LEU A 41 -15.90 8.47 -10.48
CA LEU A 41 -16.42 7.85 -11.70
C LEU A 41 -17.93 8.03 -11.88
N PHE A 42 -18.71 7.95 -10.79
CA PHE A 42 -20.18 7.85 -10.87
C PHE A 42 -20.91 9.14 -10.48
N PHE A 43 -20.24 10.10 -9.79
CA PHE A 43 -20.85 11.34 -9.37
C PHE A 43 -20.17 12.56 -10.02
N ALA A 44 -20.94 13.33 -10.78
CA ALA A 44 -20.45 14.46 -11.56
C ALA A 44 -19.76 15.56 -10.73
N SER A 45 -20.15 15.76 -9.46
CA SER A 45 -19.51 16.71 -8.55
C SER A 45 -18.06 16.35 -8.26
N HIS A 46 -17.81 15.09 -7.85
CA HIS A 46 -16.47 14.61 -7.54
C HIS A 46 -15.58 14.45 -8.78
N TYR A 47 -16.18 14.08 -9.92
CA TYR A 47 -15.50 14.11 -11.20
C TYR A 47 -14.98 15.51 -11.53
N LYS A 48 -15.84 16.54 -11.36
CA LYS A 48 -15.48 17.92 -11.65
C LYS A 48 -14.34 18.42 -10.77
N GLU A 49 -14.38 18.13 -9.46
CA GLU A 49 -13.30 18.48 -8.52
C GLU A 49 -11.95 17.87 -8.95
N MET A 50 -11.94 16.58 -9.29
CA MET A 50 -10.74 15.89 -9.75
C MET A 50 -10.24 16.44 -11.08
N TYR A 51 -11.17 16.71 -12.03
CA TYR A 51 -10.84 17.32 -13.30
C TYR A 51 -10.18 18.69 -13.13
N GLU A 52 -10.76 19.57 -12.28
CA GLU A 52 -10.21 20.89 -12.00
C GLU A 52 -8.83 20.81 -11.35
N THR A 53 -8.60 19.83 -10.47
CA THR A 53 -7.31 19.58 -9.84
C THR A 53 -6.27 19.17 -10.88
N ILE A 54 -6.57 18.20 -11.75
CA ILE A 54 -5.68 17.73 -12.81
C ILE A 54 -5.40 18.83 -13.84
N ALA A 55 -6.42 19.58 -14.25
CA ALA A 55 -6.27 20.68 -15.19
C ALA A 55 -5.44 21.83 -14.58
N GLY A 56 -5.67 22.16 -13.30
CA GLY A 56 -4.93 23.17 -12.57
C GLY A 56 -3.46 22.81 -12.35
N ALA A 57 -3.15 21.52 -12.23
CA ALA A 57 -1.79 21.00 -12.16
C ALA A 57 -1.06 20.98 -13.52
N GLY A 58 -1.71 21.37 -14.62
CA GLY A 58 -1.13 21.42 -15.96
C GLY A 58 -0.90 20.03 -16.59
N ILE A 59 -1.55 18.99 -16.09
CA ILE A 59 -1.43 17.63 -16.61
C ILE A 59 -2.13 17.56 -17.98
N PRO A 60 -1.48 17.02 -19.04
CA PRO A 60 -2.07 16.92 -20.36
C PRO A 60 -3.29 15.98 -20.37
N PHE A 61 -4.25 16.28 -21.26
CA PHE A 61 -5.47 15.49 -21.42
C PHE A 61 -6.27 15.28 -20.12
N PRO A 62 -6.66 16.35 -19.40
CA PRO A 62 -7.23 16.23 -18.06
C PRO A 62 -8.47 15.34 -17.98
N HIS A 63 -9.34 15.33 -19.00
CA HIS A 63 -10.49 14.40 -19.05
C HIS A 63 -10.06 12.93 -19.03
N VAL A 64 -9.08 12.56 -19.86
CA VAL A 64 -8.59 11.18 -19.93
C VAL A 64 -7.91 10.79 -18.63
N MET A 65 -7.09 11.69 -18.08
CA MET A 65 -6.37 11.44 -16.83
C MET A 65 -7.31 11.31 -15.63
N THR A 66 -8.38 12.12 -15.57
CA THR A 66 -9.39 12.01 -14.52
C THR A 66 -10.05 10.63 -14.53
N TYR A 67 -10.50 10.15 -15.69
CA TYR A 67 -11.07 8.81 -15.80
C TYR A 67 -10.05 7.71 -15.51
N PHE A 68 -8.83 7.86 -16.01
CA PHE A 68 -7.77 6.87 -15.80
C PHE A 68 -7.44 6.71 -14.32
N VAL A 69 -7.09 7.80 -13.63
CA VAL A 69 -6.74 7.77 -12.19
C VAL A 69 -7.90 7.25 -11.35
N SER A 70 -9.13 7.77 -11.58
CA SER A 70 -10.31 7.32 -10.85
C SER A 70 -10.62 5.84 -11.09
N SER A 71 -10.37 5.32 -12.29
CA SER A 71 -10.52 3.89 -12.60
C SER A 71 -9.47 3.05 -11.90
N VAL A 72 -8.22 3.50 -11.86
CA VAL A 72 -7.14 2.83 -11.12
C VAL A 72 -7.48 2.78 -9.63
N GLU A 73 -7.88 3.91 -9.03
CA GLU A 73 -8.30 3.95 -7.62
C GLU A 73 -9.45 2.96 -7.32
N PHE A 74 -10.48 2.97 -8.15
CA PHE A 74 -11.64 2.11 -7.97
C PHE A 74 -11.29 0.61 -8.11
N VAL A 75 -10.66 0.25 -9.23
CA VAL A 75 -10.35 -1.16 -9.54
C VAL A 75 -9.30 -1.70 -8.56
N CYS A 76 -8.19 -0.98 -8.36
CA CYS A 76 -7.15 -1.42 -7.42
C CYS A 76 -7.67 -1.45 -5.97
N GLY A 77 -8.57 -0.53 -5.59
CA GLY A 77 -9.24 -0.53 -4.29
C GLY A 77 -10.07 -1.81 -4.09
N CYS A 78 -10.90 -2.17 -5.06
CA CYS A 78 -11.68 -3.41 -5.02
C CYS A 78 -10.78 -4.67 -4.98
N LEU A 79 -9.73 -4.70 -5.80
CA LEU A 79 -8.77 -5.82 -5.83
C LEU A 79 -8.01 -5.95 -4.50
N LEU A 80 -7.66 -4.82 -3.88
CA LEU A 80 -6.97 -4.80 -2.61
C LEU A 80 -7.85 -5.35 -1.46
N ILE A 81 -9.16 -5.05 -1.47
CA ILE A 81 -10.12 -5.60 -0.48
C ILE A 81 -10.10 -7.13 -0.51
N ILE A 82 -10.23 -7.73 -1.68
CA ILE A 82 -10.26 -9.20 -1.83
C ILE A 82 -8.86 -9.83 -1.74
N GLY A 83 -7.80 -9.01 -1.81
CA GLY A 83 -6.42 -9.47 -1.76
C GLY A 83 -5.96 -10.17 -3.04
N LEU A 84 -6.39 -9.66 -4.19
CA LEU A 84 -5.97 -10.13 -5.52
C LEU A 84 -5.02 -9.11 -6.15
N PHE A 85 -3.85 -9.56 -6.61
CA PHE A 85 -2.77 -8.71 -7.10
C PHE A 85 -2.38 -7.60 -6.11
N SER A 86 -2.41 -7.91 -4.80
CA SER A 86 -2.25 -6.95 -3.72
C SER A 86 -1.00 -6.08 -3.87
N SER A 87 0.16 -6.69 -4.16
CA SER A 87 1.42 -5.97 -4.33
C SER A 87 1.40 -5.04 -5.56
N LEU A 88 0.77 -5.48 -6.66
CA LEU A 88 0.64 -4.65 -7.87
C LEU A 88 -0.25 -3.44 -7.62
N CYS A 89 -1.38 -3.64 -6.92
CA CYS A 89 -2.28 -2.55 -6.53
C CYS A 89 -1.56 -1.54 -5.61
N CYS A 90 -0.78 -2.02 -4.63
CA CYS A 90 0.01 -1.14 -3.78
C CYS A 90 1.04 -0.32 -4.57
N VAL A 91 1.72 -0.91 -5.55
CA VAL A 91 2.64 -0.18 -6.45
C VAL A 91 1.89 0.87 -7.25
N ALA A 92 0.73 0.55 -7.80
CA ALA A 92 -0.09 1.51 -8.54
C ALA A 92 -0.50 2.71 -7.66
N PHE A 93 -0.92 2.45 -6.42
CA PHE A 93 -1.24 3.51 -5.46
C PHE A 93 -0.03 4.33 -5.04
N ILE A 94 1.14 3.73 -4.87
CA ILE A 94 2.37 4.47 -4.58
C ILE A 94 2.70 5.44 -5.72
N ILE A 95 2.58 5.00 -6.98
CA ILE A 95 2.79 5.86 -8.15
C ILE A 95 1.78 7.01 -8.15
N ASP A 96 0.50 6.71 -7.92
CA ASP A 96 -0.56 7.70 -7.86
C ASP A 96 -0.30 8.76 -6.77
N MET A 97 0.08 8.33 -5.56
CA MET A 97 0.44 9.25 -4.45
C MET A 97 1.67 10.09 -4.77
N ILE A 98 2.70 9.53 -5.41
CA ILE A 98 3.89 10.28 -5.83
C ILE A 98 3.50 11.37 -6.84
N VAL A 99 2.64 11.02 -7.82
CA VAL A 99 2.13 12.01 -8.80
C VAL A 99 1.33 13.10 -8.09
N ALA A 100 0.41 12.75 -7.18
CA ALA A 100 -0.37 13.72 -6.42
C ALA A 100 0.52 14.66 -5.61
N ILE A 101 1.53 14.14 -4.90
CA ILE A 101 2.49 14.95 -4.14
C ILE A 101 3.23 15.92 -5.06
N THR A 102 3.79 15.43 -6.16
CA THR A 102 4.67 16.22 -7.03
C THR A 102 3.93 17.26 -7.86
N THR A 103 2.69 16.98 -8.24
CA THR A 103 1.92 17.87 -9.12
C THR A 103 1.00 18.84 -8.38
N VAL A 104 0.51 18.46 -7.21
CA VAL A 104 -0.48 19.23 -6.47
C VAL A 104 0.03 19.65 -5.09
N GLN A 105 0.43 18.68 -4.26
CA GLN A 105 0.64 18.93 -2.84
C GLN A 105 1.88 19.76 -2.54
N LEU A 106 2.99 19.56 -3.24
CA LEU A 106 4.21 20.36 -3.02
C LEU A 106 3.99 21.87 -3.26
N ALA A 107 3.06 22.25 -4.15
CA ALA A 107 2.72 23.64 -4.39
C ALA A 107 1.90 24.27 -3.24
N THR A 108 1.30 23.48 -2.37
CA THR A 108 0.50 23.96 -1.23
C THR A 108 1.35 24.26 0.02
N ILE A 109 2.54 23.66 0.11
CA ILE A 109 3.46 23.84 1.24
C ILE A 109 4.03 25.26 1.21
N LYS A 110 3.77 26.05 2.25
CA LYS A 110 4.25 27.44 2.41
C LYS A 110 5.17 27.59 3.61
N ALA A 111 6.16 26.71 3.71
CA ALA A 111 7.08 26.67 4.84
C ALA A 111 8.10 27.82 4.79
N HIS A 112 8.42 28.39 5.95
CA HIS A 112 9.44 29.42 6.11
C HIS A 112 10.80 28.85 6.54
N SER A 113 10.85 27.62 7.00
CA SER A 113 12.01 26.89 7.50
C SER A 113 12.02 25.46 6.96
N PHE A 114 13.21 24.83 6.93
CA PHE A 114 13.31 23.41 6.56
C PHE A 114 12.53 22.50 7.51
N ILE A 115 12.48 22.84 8.79
CA ILE A 115 11.75 22.07 9.81
C ILE A 115 10.24 22.19 9.56
N ASP A 116 9.74 23.41 9.29
CA ASP A 116 8.35 23.64 8.98
C ASP A 116 7.94 22.92 7.68
N TRP A 117 8.84 22.95 6.67
CA TRP A 117 8.63 22.24 5.42
C TRP A 117 8.54 20.73 5.62
N LEU A 118 9.42 20.17 6.46
CA LEU A 118 9.43 18.74 6.76
C LEU A 118 8.16 18.33 7.53
N ASP A 119 7.70 19.18 8.46
CA ASP A 119 6.47 18.97 9.22
C ASP A 119 5.26 18.95 8.28
N ASP A 120 5.09 19.99 7.47
CA ASP A 120 4.02 20.09 6.48
C ASP A 120 4.04 18.91 5.50
N PHE A 121 5.23 18.50 5.01
CA PHE A 121 5.39 17.38 4.10
C PHE A 121 4.99 16.05 4.74
N LEU A 122 5.41 15.78 5.97
CA LEU A 122 5.07 14.55 6.68
C LEU A 122 3.59 14.51 7.10
N TYR A 123 2.94 15.68 7.17
CA TYR A 123 1.51 15.78 7.47
C TYR A 123 0.62 15.46 6.26
N LEU A 124 1.19 15.35 5.05
CA LEU A 124 0.45 14.95 3.86
C LEU A 124 -0.04 13.50 4.00
N PRO A 125 -1.33 13.23 3.83
CA PRO A 125 -1.88 11.87 3.91
C PRO A 125 -1.26 10.94 2.85
N GLU A 126 -0.87 11.46 1.70
CA GLU A 126 -0.24 10.71 0.62
C GLU A 126 1.09 10.10 1.06
N VAL A 127 1.87 10.79 1.88
CA VAL A 127 3.14 10.27 2.43
C VAL A 127 2.87 9.08 3.34
N MET A 128 1.86 9.19 4.21
CA MET A 128 1.46 8.08 5.08
C MET A 128 0.93 6.89 4.29
N TYR A 129 0.15 7.13 3.23
CA TYR A 129 -0.32 6.05 2.36
C TYR A 129 0.84 5.32 1.67
N ILE A 130 1.85 6.03 1.18
CA ILE A 130 3.04 5.41 0.59
C ILE A 130 3.73 4.49 1.60
N ILE A 131 3.93 4.94 2.84
CA ILE A 131 4.57 4.14 3.90
C ILE A 131 3.75 2.87 4.19
N ILE A 132 2.43 3.00 4.31
CA ILE A 132 1.56 1.85 4.57
C ILE A 132 1.55 0.88 3.39
N PHE A 133 1.53 1.35 2.15
CA PHE A 133 1.60 0.49 0.96
C PHE A 133 2.95 -0.22 0.85
N LEU A 134 4.06 0.44 1.15
CA LEU A 134 5.38 -0.20 1.23
C LEU A 134 5.42 -1.29 2.30
N TRP A 135 4.81 -1.02 3.46
CA TRP A 135 4.69 -2.02 4.51
C TRP A 135 3.80 -3.20 4.06
N LEU A 136 2.67 -2.95 3.41
CA LEU A 136 1.81 -4.02 2.88
C LEU A 136 2.52 -4.88 1.82
N ILE A 137 3.35 -4.28 0.96
CA ILE A 137 4.19 -5.04 0.00
C ILE A 137 5.17 -5.94 0.76
N SER A 138 5.83 -5.41 1.81
CA SER A 138 6.81 -6.16 2.61
C SER A 138 6.18 -7.28 3.43
N SER A 139 4.99 -7.05 4.00
CA SER A 139 4.25 -8.04 4.79
C SER A 139 3.63 -9.14 3.92
N GLY A 140 3.52 -8.88 2.60
CA GLY A 140 2.89 -9.79 1.66
C GLY A 140 1.37 -9.79 1.71
N PRO A 141 0.71 -10.61 0.87
CA PRO A 141 -0.75 -10.59 0.69
C PRO A 141 -1.53 -11.08 1.93
N GLY A 142 -0.85 -11.72 2.89
CA GLY A 142 -1.46 -12.31 4.08
C GLY A 142 -2.26 -13.59 3.78
N ARG A 143 -2.50 -14.39 4.82
CA ARG A 143 -3.16 -15.73 4.71
C ARG A 143 -4.61 -15.63 4.22
N LEU A 144 -5.31 -14.54 4.54
CA LEU A 144 -6.68 -14.28 4.14
C LEU A 144 -6.73 -13.43 2.86
N SER A 145 -6.04 -13.89 1.79
CA SER A 145 -6.01 -13.23 0.48
C SER A 145 -6.21 -14.24 -0.64
N VAL A 146 -6.77 -13.80 -1.74
CA VAL A 146 -6.89 -14.62 -2.96
C VAL A 146 -5.50 -14.94 -3.52
N ASP A 147 -4.54 -14.01 -3.44
CA ASP A 147 -3.15 -14.22 -3.84
C ASP A 147 -2.52 -15.40 -3.08
N HIS A 148 -2.74 -15.49 -1.76
CA HIS A 148 -2.25 -16.62 -0.96
C HIS A 148 -2.91 -17.95 -1.36
N TRP A 149 -4.23 -17.94 -1.57
CA TRP A 149 -4.94 -19.14 -2.01
C TRP A 149 -4.45 -19.64 -3.37
N ILE A 150 -4.18 -18.72 -4.32
CA ILE A 150 -3.59 -19.05 -5.62
C ILE A 150 -2.18 -19.62 -5.44
N ALA A 151 -1.33 -18.99 -4.60
CA ALA A 151 0.03 -19.43 -4.35
C ALA A 151 0.11 -20.84 -3.74
N VAL A 152 -0.80 -21.15 -2.80
CA VAL A 152 -0.92 -22.51 -2.23
C VAL A 152 -1.34 -23.52 -3.32
N ARG A 153 -2.37 -23.16 -4.12
CA ARG A 153 -2.92 -24.09 -5.11
C ARG A 153 -1.99 -24.32 -6.31
N SER A 154 -1.13 -23.36 -6.63
CA SER A 154 -0.14 -23.47 -7.71
C SER A 154 1.18 -24.14 -7.30
N GLY A 155 1.32 -24.55 -6.03
CA GLY A 155 2.53 -25.17 -5.52
C GLY A 155 3.74 -24.23 -5.40
N LEU A 156 3.52 -22.92 -5.56
CA LEU A 156 4.58 -21.91 -5.46
C LEU A 156 5.20 -21.85 -4.05
N LEU A 157 4.47 -22.30 -3.03
CA LEU A 157 4.95 -22.33 -1.63
C LEU A 157 5.75 -23.61 -1.32
N ASP A 158 5.62 -24.67 -2.10
CA ASP A 158 6.31 -25.95 -1.87
C ASP A 158 7.83 -25.85 -2.14
N GLY A 159 8.30 -24.80 -2.82
CA GLY A 159 9.71 -24.51 -3.09
C GLY A 159 10.38 -23.56 -2.10
N VAL A 160 9.64 -22.96 -1.19
CA VAL A 160 10.14 -22.00 -0.19
C VAL A 160 10.22 -22.69 1.16
N SER A 161 11.20 -23.58 1.35
CA SER A 161 11.57 -24.08 2.69
C SER A 161 12.12 -22.92 3.51
N PRO A 162 11.56 -22.59 4.69
CA PRO A 162 12.17 -21.61 5.57
C PRO A 162 13.50 -22.18 6.09
N GLY A 163 14.61 -21.62 5.56
CA GLY A 163 15.93 -21.64 6.20
C GLY A 163 16.42 -23.00 6.69
N GLN A 164 16.73 -23.92 5.78
CA GLN A 164 17.66 -25.00 6.14
C GLN A 164 19.07 -24.40 6.11
N PRO A 165 19.82 -24.37 7.25
CA PRO A 165 21.21 -23.99 7.22
C PRO A 165 21.96 -25.05 6.38
N ASP A 166 22.77 -24.55 5.43
CA ASP A 166 23.63 -25.37 4.57
C ASP A 166 24.55 -26.29 5.41
N THR A 167 24.12 -27.52 5.61
CA THR A 167 24.92 -28.61 6.25
C THR A 167 25.78 -29.37 5.23
N GLN A 168 26.11 -28.80 4.07
CA GLN A 168 26.90 -29.50 3.04
C GLN A 168 28.38 -29.10 2.97
N THR A 169 28.97 -28.47 3.98
CA THR A 169 30.41 -28.13 3.94
C THR A 169 31.26 -28.77 5.05
N VAL A 170 30.79 -29.81 5.74
CA VAL A 170 31.63 -30.58 6.69
C VAL A 170 31.67 -32.03 6.27
N GLY A 171 32.39 -32.35 5.21
CA GLY A 171 32.53 -33.74 4.78
C GLY A 171 33.49 -33.96 3.63
N ARG A 172 34.60 -33.20 3.54
CA ARG A 172 35.70 -33.53 2.62
C ARG A 172 37.02 -32.94 3.08
N ARG A 173 37.55 -33.49 4.20
CA ARG A 173 38.98 -33.52 4.52
C ARG A 173 39.21 -34.69 5.47
N ALA A 174 39.48 -35.84 4.92
CA ALA A 174 40.25 -36.93 5.51
C ALA A 174 40.95 -37.65 4.35
#